data_1d0b23c9c3b1fe27211fa6372ea7b4ec
#
_entry.id   1d0b23c9c3b1fe27211fa6372ea7b4ec
#
_cell.length_a   1.000
_cell.length_b   1.000
_cell.length_c   1.000
_cell.angle_alpha   90.00
_cell.angle_beta   90.00
_cell.angle_gamma   90.00
#
_symmetry.space_group_name_H-M   'P 1'
#
loop_
_entity.id
_entity.type
_entity.pdbx_description
1 polymer ?
#
loop_
_entity_poly.entity_id
_entity_poly.type
_entity_poly.pdbx_seq_one_letter_code
_entity_poly.pdbx_strand_id
1 'polypeptide(L)'
;MRIRTEAVSPVKKRTSILCAFCFEDTSIAIGLGKLNKKIDQIISQSVKEIKGKKGKISIIHSHNEIPSERILIAGLGKKNKLTSDVIRDVTGIITKKINELKIKEFSIIIPEKISIKNDQVISTIVEGANLSLYEFDLFKKEKSNKKEPDLTLLTSDKNAQEIIKNSIIISDAVKFTRDVANLPPNECPPMKLGEIAKKIADQNKMKCTVFSKNSS
;
A
#
# COMPACT_ATOMS: atom_id res chain seq x y z
N MET A 1 9.80 3.72 1.40
CA MET A 1 8.84 3.43 2.51
C MET A 1 9.33 2.24 3.32
N ARG A 2 9.36 2.34 4.65
CA ARG A 2 9.61 1.20 5.52
C ARG A 2 8.27 0.56 5.89
N ILE A 3 8.17 -0.78 5.76
CA ILE A 3 6.95 -1.52 6.11
C ILE A 3 7.32 -2.55 7.18
N ARG A 4 6.54 -2.59 8.26
CA ARG A 4 6.71 -3.51 9.40
C ARG A 4 5.39 -4.07 9.88
N THR A 5 5.43 -5.11 10.70
CA THR A 5 4.28 -5.69 11.37
C THR A 5 4.30 -5.42 12.86
N GLU A 6 3.14 -5.40 13.47
CA GLU A 6 3.00 -5.29 14.91
C GLU A 6 1.74 -6.04 15.37
N ALA A 7 1.91 -6.95 16.34
CA ALA A 7 0.81 -7.70 16.93
C ALA A 7 0.25 -6.95 18.15
N VAL A 8 -0.47 -5.87 17.88
CA VAL A 8 -1.11 -5.03 18.91
C VAL A 8 -2.57 -4.81 18.57
N SER A 9 -3.40 -4.73 19.60
CA SER A 9 -4.81 -4.36 19.39
C SER A 9 -4.90 -2.96 18.77
N PRO A 10 -5.70 -2.76 17.69
CA PRO A 10 -5.84 -1.47 17.02
C PRO A 10 -6.16 -0.33 17.97
N VAL A 11 -6.99 -0.59 19.00
CA VAL A 11 -7.40 0.41 20.00
C VAL A 11 -6.27 0.84 20.95
N LYS A 12 -5.18 0.07 21.03
CA LYS A 12 -3.99 0.38 21.84
C LYS A 12 -2.83 0.90 21.00
N LYS A 13 -2.96 0.90 19.68
CA LYS A 13 -1.90 1.35 18.77
C LYS A 13 -1.73 2.86 18.82
N ARG A 14 -0.51 3.31 19.16
CA ARG A 14 -0.10 4.70 19.01
C ARG A 14 0.46 4.93 17.63
N THR A 15 -0.17 5.81 16.85
CA THR A 15 0.25 6.19 15.49
C THR A 15 -0.38 7.52 15.11
N SER A 16 0.18 8.24 14.15
CA SER A 16 -0.40 9.50 13.67
C SER A 16 -1.76 9.28 13.01
N ILE A 17 -1.92 8.14 12.31
CA ILE A 17 -3.21 7.79 11.70
C ILE A 17 -3.38 6.27 11.65
N LEU A 18 -4.52 5.80 12.11
CA LEU A 18 -4.94 4.40 12.08
C LEU A 18 -5.94 4.21 10.95
N CYS A 19 -5.62 3.32 10.00
CA CYS A 19 -6.45 3.08 8.82
C CYS A 19 -7.25 1.78 8.99
N ALA A 20 -8.55 1.85 8.72
CA ALA A 20 -9.48 0.74 8.71
C ALA A 20 -10.30 0.75 7.43
N PHE A 21 -10.85 -0.41 7.06
CA PHE A 21 -11.69 -0.58 5.88
C PHE A 21 -13.16 -0.75 6.27
N CYS A 22 -14.07 -0.45 5.34
CA CYS A 22 -15.49 -0.75 5.46
C CYS A 22 -16.08 -1.18 4.12
N PHE A 23 -17.23 -1.86 4.15
CA PHE A 23 -18.00 -2.20 2.95
C PHE A 23 -19.26 -1.34 2.82
N GLU A 24 -19.86 -1.31 1.62
CA GLU A 24 -21.13 -0.58 1.38
C GLU A 24 -22.28 -1.13 2.22
N ASP A 25 -22.25 -2.43 2.50
CA ASP A 25 -23.32 -3.17 3.19
C ASP A 25 -23.14 -3.19 4.72
N THR A 26 -22.14 -2.46 5.24
CA THR A 26 -21.85 -2.45 6.68
C THR A 26 -21.78 -1.01 7.20
N SER A 27 -22.24 -0.82 8.42
CA SER A 27 -22.10 0.44 9.16
C SER A 27 -20.89 0.45 10.09
N ILE A 28 -20.00 -0.53 9.95
CA ILE A 28 -18.88 -0.79 10.89
C ILE A 28 -17.58 -0.83 10.11
N ALA A 29 -16.54 -0.20 10.64
CA ALA A 29 -15.18 -0.33 10.15
C ALA A 29 -14.58 -1.67 10.60
N ILE A 30 -13.96 -2.40 9.66
CA ILE A 30 -13.43 -3.74 9.87
C ILE A 30 -12.22 -3.68 10.82
N GLY A 31 -12.20 -4.53 11.83
CA GLY A 31 -11.05 -4.73 12.72
C GLY A 31 -10.87 -3.70 13.84
N LEU A 32 -11.66 -2.63 13.87
CA LEU A 32 -11.59 -1.65 14.98
C LEU A 32 -12.19 -2.19 16.29
N GLY A 33 -13.09 -3.18 16.21
CA GLY A 33 -13.80 -3.70 17.38
C GLY A 33 -14.78 -2.69 17.98
N LYS A 34 -15.25 -2.96 19.19
CA LYS A 34 -16.04 -2.00 19.97
C LYS A 34 -15.07 -1.09 20.73
N LEU A 35 -15.23 0.20 20.52
CA LEU A 35 -14.56 1.26 21.25
C LEU A 35 -15.49 1.80 22.33
N ASN A 36 -15.37 3.06 22.71
CA ASN A 36 -16.39 3.69 23.52
C ASN A 36 -17.54 4.20 22.65
N LYS A 37 -18.70 4.41 23.28
CA LYS A 37 -19.94 4.80 22.60
C LYS A 37 -19.78 6.05 21.71
N LYS A 38 -18.98 7.02 22.16
CA LYS A 38 -18.78 8.30 21.46
C LYS A 38 -18.01 8.12 20.15
N ILE A 39 -16.87 7.42 20.19
CA ILE A 39 -16.04 7.20 18.98
C ILE A 39 -16.72 6.23 18.01
N ASP A 40 -17.46 5.22 18.51
CA ASP A 40 -18.25 4.31 17.69
C ASP A 40 -19.34 5.05 16.90
N GLN A 41 -19.98 6.05 17.50
CA GLN A 41 -20.95 6.91 16.80
C GLN A 41 -20.29 7.70 15.67
N ILE A 42 -19.12 8.34 15.93
CA ILE A 42 -18.40 9.12 14.94
C ILE A 42 -17.94 8.21 13.78
N ILE A 43 -17.40 7.03 14.07
CA ILE A 43 -17.00 6.04 13.05
C ILE A 43 -18.21 5.62 12.21
N SER A 44 -19.32 5.28 12.85
CA SER A 44 -20.54 4.86 12.18
C SER A 44 -21.10 5.97 11.27
N GLN A 45 -21.07 7.23 11.71
CA GLN A 45 -21.46 8.38 10.90
C GLN A 45 -20.54 8.53 9.69
N SER A 46 -19.22 8.46 9.87
CA SER A 46 -18.25 8.54 8.78
C SER A 46 -18.42 7.41 7.75
N VAL A 47 -18.69 6.18 8.19
CA VAL A 47 -19.00 5.06 7.29
C VAL A 47 -20.27 5.34 6.48
N LYS A 48 -21.30 5.91 7.10
CA LYS A 48 -22.54 6.31 6.40
C LYS A 48 -22.29 7.41 5.38
N GLU A 49 -21.46 8.41 5.67
CA GLU A 49 -21.13 9.50 4.76
C GLU A 49 -20.44 9.01 3.49
N ILE A 50 -19.41 8.14 3.61
CA ILE A 50 -18.72 7.58 2.46
C ILE A 50 -19.48 6.43 1.79
N LYS A 51 -20.56 5.93 2.47
CA LYS A 51 -21.39 4.79 2.02
C LYS A 51 -20.57 3.54 1.69
N GLY A 52 -19.40 3.39 2.30
CA GLY A 52 -18.45 2.29 2.03
C GLY A 52 -18.01 2.16 0.56
N LYS A 53 -18.30 3.12 -0.32
CA LYS A 53 -17.99 3.05 -1.74
C LYS A 53 -16.49 2.92 -1.99
N LYS A 54 -16.11 2.08 -2.96
CA LYS A 54 -14.71 1.85 -3.33
C LYS A 54 -13.94 3.17 -3.48
N GLY A 55 -12.84 3.30 -2.75
CA GLY A 55 -11.90 4.42 -2.81
C GLY A 55 -12.37 5.71 -2.13
N LYS A 56 -13.59 5.75 -1.60
CA LYS A 56 -14.00 6.87 -0.74
C LYS A 56 -13.33 6.74 0.62
N ILE A 57 -12.82 7.86 1.15
CA ILE A 57 -12.14 7.91 2.44
C ILE A 57 -12.76 8.99 3.32
N SER A 58 -12.76 8.75 4.62
CA SER A 58 -13.09 9.73 5.67
C SER A 58 -11.97 9.72 6.70
N ILE A 59 -11.58 10.91 7.17
CA ILE A 59 -10.57 11.06 8.22
C ILE A 59 -11.22 11.78 9.39
N ILE A 60 -11.16 11.17 10.56
CA ILE A 60 -11.71 11.69 11.81
C ILE A 60 -10.63 11.83 12.86
N HIS A 61 -10.73 12.83 13.71
CA HIS A 61 -9.90 12.97 14.89
C HIS A 61 -10.38 12.05 15.99
N SER A 62 -9.47 11.38 16.68
CA SER A 62 -9.81 10.45 17.78
C SER A 62 -10.19 11.17 19.06
N HIS A 63 -9.87 12.46 19.18
CA HIS A 63 -10.11 13.26 20.38
C HIS A 63 -9.56 12.60 21.66
N ASN A 64 -8.41 11.89 21.56
CA ASN A 64 -7.76 11.15 22.64
C ASN A 64 -8.57 9.95 23.19
N GLU A 65 -9.64 9.54 22.53
CA GLU A 65 -10.41 8.36 22.91
C GLU A 65 -9.67 7.04 22.63
N ILE A 66 -8.69 7.10 21.72
CA ILE A 66 -7.69 6.06 21.47
C ILE A 66 -6.31 6.71 21.32
N PRO A 67 -5.20 5.95 21.49
CA PRO A 67 -3.84 6.50 21.38
C PRO A 67 -3.45 7.01 19.99
N SER A 68 -4.15 6.60 18.95
CA SER A 68 -3.95 7.12 17.59
C SER A 68 -4.59 8.50 17.44
N GLU A 69 -3.89 9.47 16.85
CA GLU A 69 -4.38 10.86 16.71
C GLU A 69 -5.60 10.96 15.79
N ARG A 70 -5.61 10.17 14.72
CA ARG A 70 -6.66 10.15 13.71
C ARG A 70 -7.02 8.73 13.30
N ILE A 71 -8.23 8.57 12.79
CA ILE A 71 -8.70 7.33 12.17
C ILE A 71 -9.06 7.67 10.72
N LEU A 72 -8.52 6.91 9.77
CA LEU A 72 -8.92 6.94 8.37
C LEU A 72 -9.76 5.70 8.08
N ILE A 73 -10.95 5.91 7.54
CA ILE A 73 -11.84 4.85 7.10
C ILE A 73 -11.89 4.87 5.59
N ALA A 74 -11.68 3.72 4.95
CA ALA A 74 -11.66 3.59 3.49
C ALA A 74 -12.68 2.56 3.02
N GLY A 75 -13.50 2.93 2.04
CA GLY A 75 -14.50 2.06 1.45
C GLY A 75 -13.89 1.05 0.47
N LEU A 76 -14.26 -0.22 0.61
CA LEU A 76 -13.89 -1.33 -0.29
C LEU A 76 -14.98 -1.62 -1.34
N GLY A 77 -16.13 -0.93 -1.29
CA GLY A 77 -17.28 -1.22 -2.12
C GLY A 77 -18.10 -2.40 -1.59
N LYS A 78 -18.79 -3.12 -2.48
CA LYS A 78 -19.65 -4.26 -2.12
C LYS A 78 -18.82 -5.48 -1.74
N LYS A 79 -19.17 -6.14 -0.63
CA LYS A 79 -18.43 -7.30 -0.10
C LYS A 79 -18.34 -8.46 -1.11
N ASN A 80 -19.40 -8.72 -1.87
CA ASN A 80 -19.43 -9.76 -2.89
C ASN A 80 -18.64 -9.45 -4.18
N LYS A 81 -18.13 -8.22 -4.33
CA LYS A 81 -17.25 -7.78 -5.43
C LYS A 81 -15.82 -7.52 -4.99
N LEU A 82 -15.45 -7.93 -3.77
CA LEU A 82 -14.11 -7.74 -3.26
C LEU A 82 -13.11 -8.61 -4.02
N THR A 83 -12.06 -7.98 -4.54
CA THR A 83 -10.89 -8.61 -5.16
C THR A 83 -9.60 -8.06 -4.57
N SER A 84 -8.48 -8.73 -4.82
CA SER A 84 -7.16 -8.21 -4.46
C SER A 84 -6.89 -6.83 -5.07
N ASP A 85 -7.33 -6.60 -6.31
CA ASP A 85 -7.16 -5.30 -6.98
C ASP A 85 -7.92 -4.17 -6.27
N VAL A 86 -9.11 -4.47 -5.72
CA VAL A 86 -9.85 -3.48 -4.92
C VAL A 86 -9.04 -3.07 -3.68
N ILE A 87 -8.45 -4.05 -2.97
CA ILE A 87 -7.62 -3.75 -1.79
C ILE A 87 -6.37 -2.96 -2.20
N ARG A 88 -5.70 -3.37 -3.29
CA ARG A 88 -4.50 -2.69 -3.83
C ARG A 88 -4.80 -1.24 -4.15
N ASP A 89 -5.85 -0.98 -4.91
CA ASP A 89 -6.27 0.36 -5.32
C ASP A 89 -6.59 1.24 -4.11
N VAL A 90 -7.42 0.72 -3.19
CA VAL A 90 -7.85 1.48 -2.00
C VAL A 90 -6.66 1.77 -1.08
N THR A 91 -5.74 0.81 -0.91
CA THR A 91 -4.51 1.05 -0.16
C THR A 91 -3.64 2.10 -0.83
N GLY A 92 -3.56 2.09 -2.15
CA GLY A 92 -2.88 3.14 -2.90
C GLY A 92 -3.47 4.53 -2.66
N ILE A 93 -4.80 4.64 -2.63
CA ILE A 93 -5.51 5.90 -2.31
C ILE A 93 -5.19 6.36 -0.89
N ILE A 94 -5.24 5.44 0.10
CA ILE A 94 -4.86 5.72 1.48
C ILE A 94 -3.44 6.30 1.54
N THR A 95 -2.48 5.58 0.95
CA THR A 95 -1.06 5.94 1.02
C THR A 95 -0.77 7.29 0.35
N LYS A 96 -1.37 7.55 -0.80
CA LYS A 96 -1.28 8.87 -1.46
C LYS A 96 -1.82 9.97 -0.56
N LYS A 97 -2.98 9.74 0.08
CA LYS A 97 -3.57 10.73 0.99
C LYS A 97 -2.70 10.99 2.22
N ILE A 98 -2.10 9.96 2.81
CA ILE A 98 -1.14 10.07 3.91
C ILE A 98 0.07 10.92 3.49
N ASN A 99 0.61 10.66 2.30
CA ASN A 99 1.74 11.40 1.75
C ASN A 99 1.41 12.87 1.45
N GLU A 100 0.22 13.16 0.89
CA GLU A 100 -0.29 14.54 0.69
C GLU A 100 -0.38 15.30 2.00
N LEU A 101 -0.86 14.65 3.07
CA LEU A 101 -0.96 15.23 4.41
C LEU A 101 0.39 15.35 5.12
N LYS A 102 1.49 14.92 4.49
CA LYS A 102 2.85 14.92 5.05
C LYS A 102 2.95 14.17 6.38
N ILE A 103 2.14 13.14 6.57
CA ILE A 103 2.16 12.26 7.73
C ILE A 103 3.35 11.31 7.59
N LYS A 104 4.16 11.21 8.66
CA LYS A 104 5.41 10.44 8.63
C LYS A 104 5.21 8.95 8.86
N GLU A 105 4.15 8.56 9.56
CA GLU A 105 3.85 7.17 9.87
C GLU A 105 2.35 6.93 9.96
N PHE A 106 1.93 5.74 9.57
CA PHE A 106 0.56 5.29 9.67
C PHE A 106 0.47 3.79 9.90
N SER A 107 -0.67 3.34 10.39
CA SER A 107 -0.92 1.92 10.60
C SER A 107 -2.18 1.48 9.85
N ILE A 108 -2.15 0.30 9.27
CA ILE A 108 -3.30 -0.33 8.60
C ILE A 108 -3.71 -1.58 9.39
N ILE A 109 -4.99 -1.67 9.71
CA ILE A 109 -5.59 -2.88 10.27
C ILE A 109 -5.83 -3.86 9.13
N ILE A 110 -5.25 -5.06 9.23
CA ILE A 110 -5.51 -6.13 8.25
C ILE A 110 -6.98 -6.57 8.39
N PRO A 111 -7.77 -6.49 7.31
CA PRO A 111 -9.17 -6.91 7.35
C PRO A 111 -9.27 -8.44 7.44
N GLU A 112 -9.82 -8.92 8.53
CA GLU A 112 -10.09 -10.35 8.77
C GLU A 112 -11.48 -10.75 8.29
N LYS A 113 -11.70 -12.07 8.14
CA LYS A 113 -13.02 -12.69 7.79
C LYS A 113 -13.60 -12.14 6.47
N ILE A 114 -12.74 -11.93 5.50
CA ILE A 114 -13.10 -11.56 4.13
C ILE A 114 -12.86 -12.76 3.19
N SER A 115 -13.33 -12.67 1.94
CA SER A 115 -13.25 -13.75 0.94
C SER A 115 -11.84 -14.00 0.39
N ILE A 116 -10.86 -13.22 0.78
CA ILE A 116 -9.46 -13.29 0.30
C ILE A 116 -8.59 -13.85 1.42
N LYS A 117 -7.64 -14.73 1.08
CA LYS A 117 -6.68 -15.29 2.03
C LYS A 117 -5.81 -14.21 2.66
N ASN A 118 -5.46 -14.38 3.94
CA ASN A 118 -4.70 -13.38 4.70
C ASN A 118 -3.37 -13.01 4.05
N ASP A 119 -2.61 -14.01 3.56
CA ASP A 119 -1.34 -13.78 2.86
C ASP A 119 -1.50 -12.87 1.65
N GLN A 120 -2.57 -13.12 0.88
CA GLN A 120 -2.90 -12.33 -0.30
C GLN A 120 -3.36 -10.91 0.06
N VAL A 121 -4.05 -10.74 1.19
CA VAL A 121 -4.42 -9.42 1.71
C VAL A 121 -3.19 -8.62 2.08
N ILE A 122 -2.26 -9.24 2.84
CA ILE A 122 -1.01 -8.59 3.26
C ILE A 122 -0.19 -8.18 2.03
N SER A 123 0.06 -9.10 1.10
CA SER A 123 0.84 -8.80 -0.11
C SER A 123 0.22 -7.65 -0.91
N THR A 124 -1.09 -7.68 -1.09
CA THR A 124 -1.83 -6.67 -1.86
C THR A 124 -1.78 -5.28 -1.20
N ILE A 125 -1.86 -5.21 0.13
CA ILE A 125 -1.70 -3.94 0.86
C ILE A 125 -0.27 -3.40 0.68
N VAL A 126 0.75 -4.25 0.80
CA VAL A 126 2.15 -3.85 0.61
C VAL A 126 2.38 -3.33 -0.81
N GLU A 127 1.89 -4.04 -1.83
CA GLU A 127 1.99 -3.63 -3.23
C GLU A 127 1.27 -2.30 -3.46
N GLY A 128 0.02 -2.16 -3.00
CA GLY A 128 -0.76 -0.92 -3.13
C GLY A 128 -0.06 0.27 -2.49
N ALA A 129 0.47 0.11 -1.29
CA ALA A 129 1.20 1.15 -0.60
C ALA A 129 2.50 1.52 -1.33
N ASN A 130 3.32 0.52 -1.70
CA ASN A 130 4.63 0.74 -2.26
C ASN A 130 4.58 1.28 -3.71
N LEU A 131 3.65 0.80 -4.53
CA LEU A 131 3.52 1.21 -5.93
C LEU A 131 2.81 2.55 -6.12
N SER A 132 1.98 2.96 -5.15
CA SER A 132 1.20 4.20 -5.26
C SER A 132 2.03 5.48 -5.17
N LEU A 133 3.21 5.41 -4.55
CA LEU A 133 4.14 6.54 -4.40
C LEU A 133 5.22 6.59 -5.50
N TYR A 134 5.15 5.66 -6.46
CA TYR A 134 6.07 5.69 -7.58
C TYR A 134 5.91 6.97 -8.40
N GLU A 135 7.00 7.68 -8.58
CA GLU A 135 7.14 8.83 -9.48
C GLU A 135 8.37 8.61 -10.38
N PHE A 136 8.21 8.81 -11.69
CA PHE A 136 9.34 8.85 -12.61
C PHE A 136 9.94 10.25 -12.59
N ASP A 137 11.06 10.42 -11.89
CA ASP A 137 11.69 11.74 -11.66
C ASP A 137 13.12 11.84 -12.19
N LEU A 138 13.56 10.86 -12.99
CA LEU A 138 14.94 10.77 -13.49
C LEU A 138 15.44 12.04 -14.20
N PHE A 139 14.54 12.73 -14.90
CA PHE A 139 14.85 13.95 -15.67
C PHE A 139 14.36 15.23 -15.01
N LYS A 140 13.79 15.16 -13.80
CA LYS A 140 13.40 16.37 -13.07
C LYS A 140 14.64 17.08 -12.52
N LYS A 141 14.71 18.42 -12.72
CA LYS A 141 15.80 19.26 -12.18
C LYS A 141 15.88 19.20 -10.66
N GLU A 142 14.72 19.15 -10.00
CA GLU A 142 14.61 19.00 -8.55
C GLU A 142 14.06 17.61 -8.24
N LYS A 143 14.92 16.75 -7.68
CA LYS A 143 14.46 15.46 -7.14
C LYS A 143 13.61 15.71 -5.92
N SER A 144 12.45 15.08 -5.86
CA SER A 144 11.58 15.13 -4.71
C SER A 144 12.28 14.46 -3.50
N ASN A 145 12.85 15.27 -2.60
CA ASN A 145 13.38 14.81 -1.31
C ASN A 145 12.25 14.43 -0.32
N LYS A 146 11.05 14.10 -0.80
CA LYS A 146 9.93 13.74 0.05
C LYS A 146 10.21 12.39 0.68
N LYS A 147 10.35 12.37 2.00
CA LYS A 147 10.44 11.13 2.76
C LYS A 147 9.07 10.44 2.70
N GLU A 148 9.04 9.25 2.12
CA GLU A 148 7.86 8.41 2.11
C GLU A 148 7.43 8.03 3.54
N PRO A 149 6.12 7.93 3.84
CA PRO A 149 5.63 7.56 5.15
C PRO A 149 5.96 6.11 5.50
N ASP A 150 6.23 5.84 6.78
CA ASP A 150 6.43 4.48 7.28
C ASP A 150 5.06 3.81 7.53
N LEU A 151 4.92 2.54 7.13
CA LEU A 151 3.69 1.76 7.29
C LEU A 151 3.88 0.66 8.34
N THR A 152 2.93 0.55 9.27
CA THR A 152 2.82 -0.59 10.18
C THR A 152 1.54 -1.37 9.87
N LEU A 153 1.65 -2.66 9.56
CA LEU A 153 0.52 -3.57 9.42
C LEU A 153 0.20 -4.19 10.78
N LEU A 154 -1.04 -4.03 11.23
CA LEU A 154 -1.50 -4.61 12.48
C LEU A 154 -2.02 -6.03 12.22
N THR A 155 -1.21 -7.01 12.60
CA THR A 155 -1.52 -8.44 12.41
C THR A 155 -0.75 -9.29 13.41
N SER A 156 -1.34 -10.43 13.78
CA SER A 156 -0.69 -11.48 14.57
C SER A 156 -0.13 -12.63 13.71
N ASP A 157 -0.23 -12.51 12.40
CA ASP A 157 0.28 -13.52 11.47
C ASP A 157 1.81 -13.60 11.53
N LYS A 158 2.32 -14.77 11.90
CA LYS A 158 3.77 -15.01 12.04
C LYS A 158 4.53 -14.96 10.71
N ASN A 159 3.84 -15.23 9.60
CA ASN A 159 4.43 -15.24 8.26
C ASN A 159 4.41 -13.83 7.61
N ALA A 160 3.73 -12.87 8.23
CA ALA A 160 3.52 -11.55 7.64
C ALA A 160 4.83 -10.85 7.24
N GLN A 161 5.91 -11.02 8.01
CA GLN A 161 7.19 -10.39 7.70
C GLN A 161 7.83 -10.95 6.42
N GLU A 162 7.71 -12.25 6.19
CA GLU A 162 8.20 -12.90 4.96
C GLU A 162 7.35 -12.45 3.75
N ILE A 163 6.03 -12.42 3.90
CA ILE A 163 5.12 -11.93 2.87
C ILE A 163 5.45 -10.50 2.48
N ILE A 164 5.68 -9.60 3.47
CA ILE A 164 6.09 -8.22 3.23
C ILE A 164 7.38 -8.17 2.42
N LYS A 165 8.42 -8.93 2.82
CA LYS A 165 9.70 -8.97 2.12
C LYS A 165 9.53 -9.35 0.66
N ASN A 166 8.78 -10.41 0.38
CA ASN A 166 8.52 -10.88 -0.98
C ASN A 166 7.72 -9.85 -1.80
N SER A 167 6.72 -9.24 -1.19
CA SER A 167 5.89 -8.20 -1.86
C SER A 167 6.69 -6.93 -2.16
N ILE A 168 7.66 -6.56 -1.32
CA ILE A 168 8.58 -5.44 -1.60
C ILE A 168 9.44 -5.76 -2.81
N ILE A 169 10.02 -6.97 -2.88
CA ILE A 169 10.84 -7.40 -4.02
C ILE A 169 10.05 -7.31 -5.34
N ILE A 170 8.81 -7.81 -5.33
CA ILE A 170 7.91 -7.75 -6.50
C ILE A 170 7.62 -6.29 -6.87
N SER A 171 7.27 -5.47 -5.89
CA SER A 171 6.96 -4.05 -6.12
C SER A 171 8.17 -3.28 -6.68
N ASP A 172 9.37 -3.57 -6.19
CA ASP A 172 10.60 -2.92 -6.66
C ASP A 172 10.94 -3.36 -8.09
N ALA A 173 10.70 -4.62 -8.44
CA ALA A 173 10.81 -5.09 -9.82
C ALA A 173 9.82 -4.39 -10.76
N VAL A 174 8.57 -4.16 -10.31
CA VAL A 174 7.58 -3.39 -11.07
C VAL A 174 8.00 -1.92 -11.24
N LYS A 175 8.52 -1.27 -10.18
CA LYS A 175 9.05 0.10 -10.27
C LYS A 175 10.21 0.17 -11.26
N PHE A 176 11.16 -0.75 -11.17
CA PHE A 176 12.28 -0.84 -12.10
C PHE A 176 11.80 -0.99 -13.56
N THR A 177 10.82 -1.87 -13.80
CA THR A 177 10.23 -2.02 -15.15
C THR A 177 9.60 -0.74 -15.64
N ARG A 178 8.89 -0.01 -14.76
CA ARG A 178 8.32 1.30 -15.10
C ARG A 178 9.40 2.33 -15.40
N ASP A 179 10.51 2.33 -14.65
CA ASP A 179 11.64 3.23 -14.91
C ASP A 179 12.20 3.00 -16.30
N VAL A 180 12.44 1.74 -16.68
CA VAL A 180 12.96 1.39 -18.01
C VAL A 180 11.94 1.74 -19.11
N ALA A 181 10.65 1.44 -18.90
CA ALA A 181 9.60 1.71 -19.88
C ALA A 181 9.33 3.21 -20.08
N ASN A 182 9.61 4.04 -19.07
CA ASN A 182 9.44 5.49 -19.14
C ASN A 182 10.68 6.22 -19.70
N LEU A 183 11.78 5.52 -19.96
CA LEU A 183 12.94 6.15 -20.61
C LEU A 183 12.59 6.56 -22.05
N PRO A 184 12.97 7.76 -22.46
CA PRO A 184 12.81 8.17 -23.86
C PRO A 184 13.71 7.33 -24.79
N PRO A 185 13.36 7.19 -26.09
CA PRO A 185 14.08 6.30 -27.02
C PRO A 185 15.57 6.60 -27.17
N ASN A 186 15.98 7.85 -27.03
CA ASN A 186 17.40 8.27 -27.04
C ASN A 186 18.18 7.79 -25.83
N GLU A 187 17.53 7.58 -24.69
CA GLU A 187 18.15 7.11 -23.45
C GLU A 187 18.13 5.58 -23.32
N CYS A 188 17.19 4.91 -23.99
CA CYS A 188 17.05 3.46 -23.97
C CYS A 188 16.93 2.88 -25.39
N PRO A 189 17.95 3.02 -26.24
CA PRO A 189 18.00 2.30 -27.50
C PRO A 189 18.10 0.79 -27.25
N PRO A 190 17.82 -0.08 -28.27
CA PRO A 190 17.82 -1.53 -28.12
C PRO A 190 19.10 -2.11 -27.48
N MET A 191 20.26 -1.57 -27.82
CA MET A 191 21.54 -1.98 -27.21
C MET A 191 21.56 -1.72 -25.70
N LYS A 192 21.04 -0.56 -25.26
CA LYS A 192 20.97 -0.20 -23.83
C LYS A 192 20.08 -1.15 -23.05
N LEU A 193 18.95 -1.55 -23.63
CA LEU A 193 18.07 -2.55 -23.01
C LEU A 193 18.79 -3.90 -22.86
N GLY A 194 19.60 -4.30 -23.84
CA GLY A 194 20.46 -5.47 -23.75
C GLY A 194 21.50 -5.39 -22.61
N GLU A 195 22.12 -4.22 -22.42
CA GLU A 195 23.04 -3.98 -21.31
C GLU A 195 22.32 -4.08 -19.95
N ILE A 196 21.14 -3.49 -19.83
CA ILE A 196 20.32 -3.56 -18.62
C ILE A 196 19.97 -5.02 -18.31
N ALA A 197 19.55 -5.81 -19.31
CA ALA A 197 19.24 -7.22 -19.15
C ALA A 197 20.45 -8.03 -18.68
N LYS A 198 21.65 -7.83 -19.27
CA LYS A 198 22.90 -8.46 -18.85
C LYS A 198 23.22 -8.11 -17.39
N LYS A 199 23.16 -6.84 -17.02
CA LYS A 199 23.43 -6.39 -15.64
C LYS A 199 22.52 -7.07 -14.62
N ILE A 200 21.21 -7.19 -14.91
CA ILE A 200 20.26 -7.89 -14.03
C ILE A 200 20.63 -9.37 -13.92
N ALA A 201 20.96 -10.02 -15.04
CA ALA A 201 21.33 -11.42 -15.07
C ALA A 201 22.58 -11.69 -14.25
N ASP A 202 23.61 -10.86 -14.39
CA ASP A 202 24.87 -10.98 -13.64
C ASP A 202 24.63 -10.83 -12.12
N GLN A 203 23.84 -9.82 -11.73
CA GLN A 203 23.51 -9.57 -10.32
C GLN A 203 22.73 -10.72 -9.67
N ASN A 204 21.94 -11.45 -10.46
CA ASN A 204 21.08 -12.53 -9.98
C ASN A 204 21.57 -13.93 -10.39
N LYS A 205 22.81 -14.06 -10.92
CA LYS A 205 23.41 -15.33 -11.37
C LYS A 205 22.54 -16.06 -12.41
N MET A 206 21.89 -15.31 -13.30
CA MET A 206 21.08 -15.84 -14.39
C MET A 206 21.86 -15.82 -15.70
N LYS A 207 21.53 -16.73 -16.62
CA LYS A 207 22.06 -16.69 -17.99
C LYS A 207 21.28 -15.64 -18.79
N CYS A 208 22.00 -14.80 -19.54
CA CYS A 208 21.42 -13.85 -20.47
C CYS A 208 22.14 -13.91 -21.81
N THR A 209 21.39 -14.07 -22.89
CA THR A 209 21.91 -14.02 -24.26
C THR A 209 21.27 -12.86 -24.99
N VAL A 210 22.10 -11.95 -25.49
CA VAL A 210 21.64 -10.81 -26.30
C VAL A 210 22.08 -11.08 -27.73
N PHE A 211 21.09 -11.23 -28.63
CA PHE A 211 21.33 -11.41 -30.05
C PHE A 211 21.58 -10.07 -30.72
N SER A 212 22.64 -9.97 -31.52
CA SER A 212 22.92 -8.81 -32.36
C SER A 212 22.57 -9.14 -33.83
N LYS A 213 22.43 -8.12 -34.67
CA LYS A 213 22.12 -8.27 -36.09
C LYS A 213 23.13 -9.15 -36.85
N ASN A 214 24.34 -9.34 -36.30
CA ASN A 214 25.43 -10.12 -36.91
C ASN A 214 25.59 -11.51 -36.26
N SER A 215 24.63 -11.97 -35.47
CA SER A 215 24.66 -13.26 -34.75
C SER A 215 23.82 -14.34 -35.46
N SER A 216 23.59 -14.21 -36.77
CA SER A 216 22.97 -15.24 -37.62
C SER A 216 24.00 -16.06 -38.34
#